data_cbfaf59e047d843a80c30ec3bbff6480
#
_entry.id   cbfaf59e047d843a80c30ec3bbff6480
#
_cell.length_a   1.000
_cell.length_b   1.000
_cell.length_c   1.000
_cell.angle_alpha   90.00
_cell.angle_beta   90.00
_cell.angle_gamma   90.00
#
_symmetry.space_group_name_H-M   'P 1'
#
loop_
_entity.id
_entity.type
_entity.pdbx_description
1 polymer ?
#
loop_
_entity_poly.entity_id
_entity_poly.type
_entity_poly.pdbx_seq_one_letter_code
_entity_poly.pdbx_strand_id
1 'polypeptide(L)'
;MGRASREAPKRLGEKLLQIRSTLGLSQEGMLRRLGLGEDYGRHYISGFENAEREPSLPVLLKYSKICKVWINVLVDDELDLPANLPAHEMHGGIRRKSVKRKRKP
;
A
#
# COMPACT_ATOMS: atom_id res chain seq x y z
N MET A 1 -27.30 -8.44 7.16
CA MET A 1 -26.93 -8.19 7.03
C MET A 1 -26.20 -8.16 6.83
N GLY A 2 -26.20 -8.38 6.56
CA GLY A 2 -25.42 -8.24 6.59
C GLY A 2 -24.69 -7.44 6.37
N ARG A 3 -24.13 -7.38 6.54
CA ARG A 3 -23.42 -6.55 6.23
C ARG A 3 -23.02 -6.72 4.91
N ALA A 4 -23.29 -5.95 4.08
CA ALA A 4 -22.85 -5.98 2.75
C ALA A 4 -21.37 -5.96 2.76
N SER A 5 -20.75 -6.57 1.82
CA SER A 5 -19.34 -6.52 1.80
C SER A 5 -18.89 -5.14 1.40
N ARG A 6 -17.90 -4.64 2.06
CA ARG A 6 -17.30 -3.40 1.75
C ARG A 6 -16.38 -3.58 0.59
N GLU A 7 -16.30 -2.62 -0.28
CA GLU A 7 -15.29 -2.63 -1.29
C GLU A 7 -13.97 -2.40 -0.65
N ALA A 8 -12.97 -3.12 -1.05
CA ALA A 8 -11.64 -2.95 -0.55
C ALA A 8 -10.65 -2.94 -1.70
N PRO A 9 -9.54 -2.22 -1.57
CA PRO A 9 -8.53 -2.22 -2.62
C PRO A 9 -7.97 -3.61 -2.82
N LYS A 10 -7.89 -4.05 -4.04
CA LYS A 10 -7.42 -5.40 -4.32
C LYS A 10 -5.93 -5.47 -4.47
N ARG A 11 -5.28 -4.36 -4.78
CA ARG A 11 -3.84 -4.35 -4.97
C ARG A 11 -3.08 -3.77 -3.79
N LEU A 12 -3.78 -3.40 -2.73
CA LEU A 12 -3.12 -2.74 -1.61
C LEU A 12 -2.03 -3.61 -1.00
N GLY A 13 -2.34 -4.87 -0.73
CA GLY A 13 -1.36 -5.75 -0.09
C GLY A 13 -0.08 -5.86 -0.91
N GLU A 14 -0.22 -6.04 -2.21
CA GLU A 14 0.96 -6.17 -3.06
C GLU A 14 1.74 -4.86 -3.10
N LYS A 15 1.06 -3.72 -3.04
CA LYS A 15 1.75 -2.44 -3.04
C LYS A 15 2.52 -2.24 -1.75
N LEU A 16 1.95 -2.62 -0.62
CA LEU A 16 2.63 -2.50 0.66
C LEU A 16 3.87 -3.39 0.70
N LEU A 17 3.77 -4.59 0.15
CA LEU A 17 4.92 -5.47 0.06
C LEU A 17 5.99 -4.86 -0.86
N GLN A 18 5.56 -4.31 -1.97
CA GLN A 18 6.49 -3.69 -2.91
C GLN A 18 7.23 -2.51 -2.25
N ILE A 19 6.52 -1.71 -1.47
CA ILE A 19 7.14 -0.60 -0.75
C ILE A 19 8.22 -1.14 0.19
N ARG A 20 7.86 -2.12 0.98
CA ARG A 20 8.81 -2.68 1.93
C ARG A 20 10.03 -3.27 1.24
N SER A 21 9.79 -4.01 0.16
CA SER A 21 10.89 -4.63 -0.58
C SER A 21 11.79 -3.58 -1.21
N THR A 22 11.20 -2.54 -1.78
CA THR A 22 11.98 -1.50 -2.43
C THR A 22 12.81 -0.73 -1.42
N LEU A 23 12.29 -0.54 -0.20
CA LEU A 23 13.04 0.11 0.85
C LEU A 23 14.06 -0.82 1.51
N GLY A 24 14.04 -2.09 1.16
CA GLY A 24 15.00 -3.04 1.71
C GLY A 24 14.77 -3.37 3.16
N LEU A 25 13.51 -3.31 3.62
CA LEU A 25 13.22 -3.51 5.03
C LEU A 25 12.60 -4.88 5.27
N SER A 26 12.93 -5.46 6.42
CA SER A 26 12.22 -6.64 6.90
C SER A 26 10.85 -6.21 7.40
N GLN A 27 9.99 -7.16 7.69
CA GLN A 27 8.68 -6.82 8.25
C GLN A 27 8.85 -6.09 9.57
N GLU A 28 9.79 -6.51 10.38
CA GLU A 28 10.03 -5.83 11.63
C GLU A 28 10.62 -4.45 11.41
N GLY A 29 11.50 -4.32 10.43
CA GLY A 29 12.05 -3.02 10.08
C GLY A 29 10.98 -2.07 9.60
N MET A 30 10.03 -2.57 8.83
CA MET A 30 8.92 -1.73 8.38
C MET A 30 8.06 -1.30 9.56
N LEU A 31 7.80 -2.22 10.48
CA LEU A 31 7.01 -1.91 11.66
C LEU A 31 7.64 -0.75 12.43
N ARG A 32 8.96 -0.82 12.60
CA ARG A 32 9.66 0.25 13.29
C ARG A 32 9.64 1.55 12.49
N ARG A 33 9.82 1.46 11.21
CA ARG A 33 9.81 2.63 10.36
C ARG A 33 8.46 3.34 10.42
N LEU A 34 7.40 2.57 10.55
CA LEU A 34 6.05 3.11 10.66
C LEU A 34 5.77 3.64 12.06
N GLY A 35 6.64 3.37 13.01
CA GLY A 35 6.44 3.81 14.38
C GLY A 35 5.40 3.02 15.12
N LEU A 36 5.20 1.76 14.74
CA LEU A 36 4.15 0.94 15.32
C LEU A 36 4.68 -0.17 16.23
N GLY A 37 5.99 -0.18 16.46
CA GLY A 37 6.60 -1.31 17.10
C GLY A 37 6.12 -1.65 18.49
N GLU A 38 5.58 -0.68 19.20
CA GLU A 38 5.13 -0.94 20.56
C GLU A 38 3.72 -1.50 20.64
N ASP A 39 2.90 -1.14 19.67
CA ASP A 39 1.51 -1.53 19.70
C ASP A 39 1.21 -2.74 18.83
N TYR A 40 2.08 -3.05 17.90
CA TYR A 40 1.81 -4.06 16.88
C TYR A 40 3.00 -5.00 16.78
N GLY A 41 2.76 -6.22 16.40
CA GLY A 41 3.84 -7.14 16.07
C GLY A 41 4.03 -7.22 14.57
N ARG A 42 5.10 -7.86 14.15
CA ARG A 42 5.39 -7.98 12.71
C ARG A 42 4.29 -8.70 11.95
N HIS A 43 3.49 -9.50 12.66
CA HIS A 43 2.41 -10.21 12.00
C HIS A 43 1.37 -9.25 11.44
N TYR A 44 1.31 -8.02 11.94
CA TYR A 44 0.42 -7.03 11.35
C TYR A 44 0.91 -6.65 9.95
N ILE A 45 2.22 -6.49 9.79
CA ILE A 45 2.77 -6.17 8.47
C ILE A 45 2.47 -7.33 7.51
N SER A 46 2.70 -8.55 7.97
CA SER A 46 2.41 -9.72 7.16
C SER A 46 0.93 -9.75 6.77
N GLY A 47 0.05 -9.49 7.72
CA GLY A 47 -1.38 -9.49 7.46
C GLY A 47 -1.79 -8.44 6.45
N PHE A 48 -1.18 -7.25 6.50
CA PHE A 48 -1.46 -6.21 5.52
C PHE A 48 -1.03 -6.65 4.13
N GLU A 49 0.15 -7.24 4.05
CA GLU A 49 0.72 -7.62 2.75
C GLU A 49 0.00 -8.81 2.13
N ASN A 50 -0.56 -9.67 2.97
CA ASN A 50 -1.30 -10.83 2.48
C ASN A 50 -2.79 -10.58 2.33
N ALA A 51 -3.21 -9.36 2.57
CA ALA A 51 -4.62 -8.98 2.50
C ALA A 51 -5.48 -9.69 3.51
N GLU A 52 -4.87 -10.18 4.59
CA GLU A 52 -5.62 -10.80 5.68
C GLU A 52 -6.15 -9.75 6.62
N ARG A 53 -5.60 -8.55 6.56
CA ARG A 53 -5.96 -7.49 7.46
C ARG A 53 -5.83 -6.18 6.71
N GLU A 54 -6.78 -5.30 6.89
CA GLU A 54 -6.74 -4.02 6.19
C GLU A 54 -6.12 -2.98 7.11
N PRO A 55 -5.11 -2.24 6.66
CA PRO A 55 -4.52 -1.20 7.50
C PRO A 55 -5.54 -0.10 7.76
N SER A 56 -5.46 0.49 8.94
CA SER A 56 -6.31 1.63 9.24
C SER A 56 -5.85 2.83 8.43
N LEU A 57 -6.68 3.84 8.36
CA LEU A 57 -6.32 5.04 7.64
C LEU A 57 -5.06 5.68 8.20
N PRO A 58 -4.88 5.82 9.53
CA PRO A 58 -3.63 6.35 10.04
C PRO A 58 -2.41 5.55 9.64
N VAL A 59 -2.53 4.23 9.56
CA VAL A 59 -1.41 3.39 9.15
C VAL A 59 -1.11 3.64 7.67
N LEU A 60 -2.13 3.74 6.84
CA LEU A 60 -1.94 4.05 5.43
C LEU A 60 -1.26 5.40 5.25
N LEU A 61 -1.62 6.37 6.08
CA LEU A 61 -0.99 7.67 6.01
C LEU A 61 0.50 7.55 6.33
N LYS A 62 0.86 6.71 7.29
CA LYS A 62 2.26 6.51 7.62
C LYS A 62 3.03 5.90 6.46
N TYR A 63 2.45 4.90 5.80
CA TYR A 63 3.07 4.33 4.60
C TYR A 63 3.25 5.41 3.53
N SER A 64 2.20 6.19 3.32
CA SER A 64 2.21 7.23 2.31
C SER A 64 3.34 8.22 2.55
N LYS A 65 3.53 8.61 3.80
CA LYS A 65 4.56 9.58 4.13
C LYS A 65 5.97 9.02 3.97
N ILE A 66 6.14 7.76 4.32
CA ILE A 66 7.45 7.12 4.20
C ILE A 66 7.87 6.99 2.75
N CYS A 67 6.98 6.58 1.90
CA CYS A 67 7.35 6.37 0.49
C CYS A 67 7.06 7.59 -0.38
N LYS A 68 6.49 8.63 0.22
CA LYS A 68 6.24 9.89 -0.45
C LYS A 68 5.33 9.76 -1.66
N VAL A 69 4.25 9.05 -1.46
CA VAL A 69 3.19 8.98 -2.46
C VAL A 69 1.90 9.36 -1.76
N TRP A 70 0.95 9.84 -2.52
CA TRP A 70 -0.35 10.17 -1.95
C TRP A 70 -1.09 8.88 -1.60
N ILE A 71 -1.95 8.93 -0.61
CA ILE A 71 -2.70 7.75 -0.19
C ILE A 71 -3.46 7.12 -1.35
N ASN A 72 -3.99 7.95 -2.25
CA ASN A 72 -4.75 7.39 -3.36
C ASN A 72 -3.90 6.44 -4.20
N VAL A 73 -2.59 6.64 -4.25
CA VAL A 73 -1.73 5.71 -4.98
C VAL A 73 -1.79 4.33 -4.35
N LEU A 74 -1.96 4.27 -3.03
CA LEU A 74 -2.03 2.99 -2.33
C LEU A 74 -3.37 2.31 -2.51
N VAL A 75 -4.44 3.08 -2.46
CA VAL A 75 -5.78 2.48 -2.43
C VAL A 75 -6.49 2.45 -3.77
N ASP A 76 -6.00 3.17 -4.75
CA ASP A 76 -6.64 3.19 -6.06
C ASP A 76 -5.98 2.11 -6.91
N ASP A 77 -6.73 1.06 -7.21
CA ASP A 77 -6.19 -0.06 -7.98
C ASP A 77 -5.80 0.32 -9.40
N GLU A 78 -6.22 1.48 -9.88
CA GLU A 78 -5.85 1.94 -11.21
C GLU A 78 -4.50 2.62 -11.26
N LEU A 79 -3.91 2.89 -10.11
CA LEU A 79 -2.62 3.57 -10.06
C LEU A 79 -1.53 2.58 -9.66
N ASP A 80 -0.35 2.82 -10.15
CA ASP A 80 0.81 2.02 -9.77
C ASP A 80 1.74 2.86 -8.94
N LEU A 81 2.56 2.20 -8.14
CA LEU A 81 3.59 2.89 -7.39
C LEU A 81 4.66 3.39 -8.37
N PRO A 82 5.30 4.52 -8.05
CA PRO A 82 6.42 4.95 -8.87
C PRO A 82 7.58 3.98 -8.76
N ALA A 83 8.45 4.00 -9.74
CA ALA A 83 9.55 3.05 -9.81
C ALA A 83 10.54 3.24 -8.67
N ASN A 84 10.74 4.48 -8.23
CA ASN A 84 11.70 4.76 -7.18
C ASN A 84 10.99 5.14 -5.89
N LEU A 85 11.36 4.48 -4.82
CA LEU A 85 10.80 4.77 -3.50
C LEU A 85 11.92 4.91 -2.50
N PRO A 86 11.85 5.89 -1.59
CA PRO A 86 10.79 6.87 -1.54
C PRO A 86 10.84 7.76 -2.78
N ALA A 87 9.70 8.26 -3.18
CA ALA A 87 9.65 9.12 -4.34
C ALA A 87 10.38 10.43 -4.03
N HIS A 88 10.80 11.12 -5.08
CA HIS A 88 11.55 12.35 -4.89
C HIS A 88 10.70 13.38 -4.15
N GLU A 89 9.44 13.41 -4.46
CA GLU A 89 8.49 14.25 -3.74
C GLU A 89 7.16 13.54 -3.79
N MET A 90 6.18 14.05 -3.09
CA MET A 90 4.88 13.39 -3.06
C MET A 90 4.42 13.13 -4.47
N HIS A 91 4.07 11.89 -4.74
CA HIS A 91 3.81 11.43 -6.09
C HIS A 91 2.40 10.90 -6.22
N GLY A 92 1.74 11.31 -7.26
CA GLY A 92 0.36 10.90 -7.50
C GLY A 92 0.16 9.54 -8.16
N GLY A 93 1.25 8.85 -8.41
CA GLY A 93 1.16 7.53 -9.00
C GLY A 93 1.14 7.55 -10.51
N ILE A 94 1.50 6.45 -11.11
CA ILE A 94 1.47 6.30 -12.54
C ILE A 94 0.20 5.59 -12.88
N ARG A 95 -0.55 6.16 -13.84
CA ARG A 95 -1.80 5.56 -14.19
C ARG A 95 -1.54 4.22 -14.81
N ARG A 96 -2.26 3.22 -14.31
CA ARG A 96 -2.08 1.88 -14.77
C ARG A 96 -2.45 1.78 -16.22
N LYS A 97 -1.63 1.10 -16.99
CA LYS A 97 -1.91 0.91 -18.34
C LYS A 97 -3.12 0.08 -18.50
N SER A 98 -4.04 0.53 -19.26
CA SER A 98 -5.20 -0.23 -19.33
C SER A 98 -5.25 -1.02 -20.55
N VAL A 99 -4.27 -1.77 -20.76
CA VAL A 99 -4.23 -2.54 -21.85
C VAL A 99 -5.45 -3.27 -21.97
N LYS A 100 -5.98 -3.51 -20.90
CA LYS A 100 -7.07 -4.19 -20.89
C LYS A 100 -8.20 -3.46 -21.32
N ARG A 101 -8.14 -2.29 -21.22
CA ARG A 101 -9.24 -1.62 -21.51
C ARG A 101 -9.47 -1.57 -22.88
N LYS A 102 -8.98 -1.95 -23.48
CA LYS A 102 -9.13 -1.87 -24.67
C LYS A 102 -10.06 -2.52 -25.21
N ARG A 103 -10.64 -2.47 -25.02
CA ARG A 103 -11.49 -2.96 -25.29
C ARG A 103 -12.10 -2.71 -26.08
N LYS A 104 -12.42 -2.35 -26.38
CA LYS A 104 -12.97 -2.12 -26.98
C LYS A 104 -13.15 -2.03 -27.74
N PRO A 105 -13.37 -1.98 -28.26
CA PRO A 105 -13.83 -1.76 -28.96
C PRO A 105 -14.19 -1.60 -29.26
#